data_8eff6840d9cd5392f24199652f4946ce
#
_entry.id   8eff6840d9cd5392f24199652f4946ce
#
_cell.length_a   1.000
_cell.length_b   1.000
_cell.length_c   1.000
_cell.angle_alpha   90.00
_cell.angle_beta   90.00
_cell.angle_gamma   90.00
#
_symmetry.space_group_name_H-M   'P 1'
#
loop_
_entity.id
_entity.type
_entity.pdbx_description
1 polymer ?
#
loop_
_entity_poly.entity_id
_entity_poly.type
_entity_poly.pdbx_seq_one_letter_code
_entity_poly.pdbx_strand_id
1 'polypeptide(L)'
;MKIIQVIPRADADAKLKSLLKKTEINLRGKATTLYREKEGRWKHTKYPGWIKWDEAPGGILVAEIQSKKEGADWQLLQSFVGYLDRHLGEYIDTISIHYR
;
A
#
# COMPACT_ATOMS: atom_id res chain seq x y z
N MET A 1 -3.52 3.24 -14.84
CA MET A 1 -3.43 2.39 -13.63
C MET A 1 -1.97 2.03 -13.37
N LYS A 2 -1.59 1.99 -12.11
CA LYS A 2 -0.27 1.51 -11.71
C LYS A 2 -0.42 0.35 -10.75
N ILE A 3 0.49 -0.61 -10.85
CA ILE A 3 0.52 -1.76 -9.94
C ILE A 3 1.88 -1.78 -9.27
N ILE A 4 1.91 -1.99 -7.97
CA ILE A 4 3.16 -2.22 -7.26
C ILE A 4 3.20 -3.63 -6.71
N GLN A 5 4.40 -4.19 -6.69
CA GLN A 5 4.68 -5.46 -6.03
C GLN A 5 5.69 -5.20 -4.93
N VAL A 6 5.37 -5.65 -3.73
CA VAL A 6 6.22 -5.49 -2.56
C VAL A 6 6.72 -6.86 -2.14
N ILE A 7 8.03 -7.07 -2.26
CA ILE A 7 8.65 -8.37 -2.00
C ILE A 7 9.24 -8.33 -0.60
N PRO A 8 8.83 -9.28 0.27
CA PRO A 8 9.36 -9.33 1.64
C PRO A 8 10.80 -9.80 1.64
N ARG A 9 11.54 -9.44 2.68
CA ARG A 9 12.87 -9.99 2.92
C ARG A 9 12.77 -11.49 3.17
N ALA A 10 13.77 -12.23 2.70
CA ALA A 10 13.81 -13.68 2.86
C ALA A 10 13.85 -14.11 4.33
N ASP A 11 14.42 -13.27 5.19
CA ASP A 11 14.52 -13.52 6.64
C ASP A 11 13.36 -12.91 7.45
N ALA A 12 12.35 -12.37 6.79
CA ALA A 12 11.21 -11.79 7.49
C ALA A 12 10.42 -12.90 8.21
N ASP A 13 10.16 -12.67 9.50
CA ASP A 13 9.43 -13.62 10.35
C ASP A 13 7.92 -13.37 10.37
N ALA A 14 7.44 -12.38 9.62
CA ALA A 14 6.03 -12.04 9.53
C ALA A 14 5.67 -11.70 8.09
N LYS A 15 4.41 -11.97 7.73
CA LYS A 15 3.89 -11.67 6.39
C LYS A 15 3.57 -10.18 6.25
N LEU A 16 3.89 -9.60 5.10
CA LEU A 16 3.61 -8.19 4.82
C LEU A 16 2.13 -7.86 4.98
N LYS A 17 1.24 -8.73 4.51
CA LYS A 17 -0.22 -8.55 4.65
C LYS A 17 -0.63 -8.42 6.12
N SER A 18 -0.10 -9.27 6.98
CA SER A 18 -0.41 -9.24 8.41
C SER A 18 0.13 -7.99 9.06
N LEU A 19 1.35 -7.58 8.71
CA LEU A 19 1.97 -6.37 9.22
C LEU A 19 1.19 -5.12 8.79
N LEU A 20 0.73 -5.09 7.54
CA LEU A 20 -0.04 -3.95 7.03
C LEU A 20 -1.39 -3.84 7.74
N LYS A 21 -2.07 -4.95 7.96
CA LYS A 21 -3.33 -4.96 8.72
C LYS A 21 -3.12 -4.51 10.15
N LYS A 22 -2.07 -4.97 10.80
CA LYS A 22 -1.73 -4.58 12.18
C LYS A 22 -1.44 -3.08 12.26
N THR A 23 -0.68 -2.55 11.30
CA THR A 23 -0.38 -1.12 11.23
C THR A 23 -1.66 -0.30 11.07
N GLU A 24 -2.56 -0.74 10.18
CA GLU A 24 -3.85 -0.08 9.98
C GLU A 24 -4.65 0.00 11.28
N ILE A 25 -4.71 -1.11 12.02
CA ILE A 25 -5.41 -1.16 13.30
C ILE A 25 -4.75 -0.22 14.31
N ASN A 26 -3.44 -0.23 14.41
CA ASN A 26 -2.70 0.61 15.35
C ASN A 26 -2.85 2.11 15.06
N LEU A 27 -3.10 2.47 13.81
CA LEU A 27 -3.28 3.87 13.41
C LEU A 27 -4.75 4.29 13.38
N ARG A 28 -5.67 3.38 13.68
CA ARG A 28 -7.10 3.68 13.69
C ARG A 28 -7.40 4.75 14.75
N GLY A 29 -8.16 5.77 14.34
CA GLY A 29 -8.49 6.90 15.20
C GLY A 29 -7.42 7.98 15.26
N LYS A 30 -6.26 7.78 14.62
CA LYS A 30 -5.23 8.80 14.48
C LYS A 30 -5.39 9.54 13.16
N ALA A 31 -4.91 10.78 13.10
CA ALA A 31 -4.95 11.57 11.87
C ALA A 31 -3.98 10.97 10.86
N THR A 32 -4.51 10.32 9.84
CA THR A 32 -3.71 9.75 8.74
C THR A 32 -4.24 10.28 7.40
N THR A 33 -3.35 10.39 6.42
CA THR A 33 -3.73 10.82 5.07
C THR A 33 -4.31 9.67 4.25
N LEU A 34 -3.93 8.43 4.57
CA LEU A 34 -4.48 7.23 3.95
C LEU A 34 -5.46 6.58 4.91
N TYR A 35 -6.62 6.18 4.39
CA TYR A 35 -7.67 5.57 5.20
C TYR A 35 -8.42 4.51 4.40
N ARG A 36 -8.97 3.51 5.10
CA ARG A 36 -9.78 2.47 4.49
C ARG A 36 -11.20 2.97 4.30
N GLU A 37 -11.71 2.78 3.10
CA GLU A 37 -13.10 3.02 2.79
C GLU A 37 -13.92 1.73 2.93
N LYS A 38 -15.26 1.88 2.94
CA LYS A 38 -16.24 0.82 3.21
C LYS A 38 -16.08 -0.46 2.38
N GLU A 39 -15.54 -0.37 1.17
CA GLU A 39 -15.38 -1.51 0.26
C GLU A 39 -13.97 -2.11 0.27
N GLY A 40 -13.18 -1.82 1.30
CA GLY A 40 -11.82 -2.34 1.38
C GLY A 40 -10.81 -1.60 0.53
N ARG A 41 -11.21 -0.53 -0.10
CA ARG A 41 -10.31 0.35 -0.83
C ARG A 41 -9.71 1.38 0.10
N TRP A 42 -8.43 1.67 -0.09
CA TRP A 42 -7.78 2.75 0.62
C TRP A 42 -7.86 4.02 -0.20
N LYS A 43 -8.10 5.13 0.45
CA LYS A 43 -8.17 6.45 -0.16
C LYS A 43 -7.23 7.42 0.54
N HIS A 44 -6.94 8.52 -0.15
CA HIS A 44 -6.13 9.61 0.37
C HIS A 44 -7.01 10.83 0.57
N THR A 45 -6.77 11.57 1.65
CA THR A 45 -7.56 12.78 1.96
C THR A 45 -7.41 13.89 0.92
N LYS A 46 -6.31 13.91 0.20
CA LYS A 46 -5.98 14.99 -0.74
C LYS A 46 -6.07 14.59 -2.22
N TYR A 47 -5.73 13.35 -2.55
CA TYR A 47 -5.64 12.91 -3.94
C TYR A 47 -6.79 11.98 -4.30
N PRO A 48 -7.48 12.23 -5.43
CA PRO A 48 -8.61 11.38 -5.84
C PRO A 48 -8.12 10.02 -6.34
N GLY A 49 -8.97 9.01 -6.17
CA GLY A 49 -8.68 7.65 -6.60
C GLY A 49 -8.69 6.67 -5.44
N TRP A 50 -8.15 5.48 -5.67
CA TRP A 50 -8.16 4.45 -4.66
C TRP A 50 -6.96 3.51 -4.82
N ILE A 51 -6.67 2.81 -3.73
CA ILE A 51 -5.64 1.79 -3.63
C ILE A 51 -6.28 0.52 -3.12
N LYS A 52 -6.08 -0.59 -3.82
CA LYS A 52 -6.56 -1.89 -3.40
C LYS A 52 -5.39 -2.86 -3.37
N TRP A 53 -5.17 -3.52 -2.25
CA TRP A 53 -4.04 -4.42 -2.10
C TRP A 53 -4.47 -5.79 -1.60
N ASP A 54 -3.68 -6.81 -1.96
CA ASP A 54 -3.87 -8.17 -1.49
C ASP A 54 -2.55 -8.93 -1.54
N GLU A 55 -2.54 -10.13 -0.96
CA GLU A 55 -1.39 -11.00 -0.95
C GLU A 55 -1.42 -11.93 -2.15
N ALA A 56 -0.28 -12.05 -2.82
CA ALA A 56 -0.04 -13.03 -3.88
C ALA A 56 0.78 -14.21 -3.33
N PRO A 57 0.88 -15.33 -4.06
CA PRO A 57 1.72 -16.45 -3.64
C PRO A 57 3.16 -16.03 -3.33
N GLY A 58 3.73 -16.61 -2.28
CA GLY A 58 5.08 -16.27 -1.83
C GLY A 58 5.13 -15.09 -0.86
N GLY A 59 3.97 -14.62 -0.38
CA GLY A 59 3.92 -13.51 0.56
C GLY A 59 4.12 -12.14 -0.07
N ILE A 60 4.09 -12.06 -1.40
CA ILE A 60 4.23 -10.80 -2.12
C ILE A 60 2.96 -9.99 -1.96
N LEU A 61 3.11 -8.72 -1.58
CA LEU A 61 1.99 -7.80 -1.51
C LEU A 61 1.82 -7.14 -2.88
N VAL A 62 0.61 -7.18 -3.44
CA VAL A 62 0.30 -6.55 -4.72
C VAL A 62 -0.75 -5.48 -4.49
N ALA A 63 -0.51 -4.27 -4.97
CA ALA A 63 -1.44 -3.16 -4.85
C ALA A 63 -1.74 -2.55 -6.22
N GLU A 64 -3.03 -2.35 -6.49
CA GLU A 64 -3.51 -1.61 -7.65
C GLU A 64 -3.80 -0.18 -7.24
N ILE A 65 -3.34 0.76 -8.03
CA ILE A 65 -3.52 2.19 -7.77
C ILE A 65 -4.21 2.81 -8.97
N GLN A 66 -5.38 3.37 -8.74
CA GLN A 66 -6.19 3.95 -9.79
C GLN A 66 -6.68 5.34 -9.46
N SER A 67 -6.75 6.19 -10.48
CA SER A 67 -7.39 7.50 -10.39
C SER A 67 -7.91 7.88 -11.77
N LYS A 68 -9.07 8.55 -11.80
CA LYS A 68 -9.60 9.13 -13.03
C LYS A 68 -8.93 10.45 -13.37
N LYS A 69 -8.31 11.10 -12.39
CA LYS A 69 -7.59 12.33 -12.59
C LYS A 69 -6.16 12.03 -13.03
N GLU A 70 -5.76 12.60 -14.17
CA GLU A 70 -4.41 12.41 -14.69
C GLU A 70 -3.35 12.84 -13.68
N GLY A 71 -2.36 11.98 -13.47
CA GLY A 71 -1.26 12.23 -12.53
C GLY A 71 -1.55 11.92 -11.07
N ALA A 72 -2.83 11.84 -10.67
CA ALA A 72 -3.16 11.59 -9.27
C ALA A 72 -2.82 10.16 -8.84
N ASP A 73 -2.81 9.21 -9.76
CA ASP A 73 -2.38 7.85 -9.46
C ASP A 73 -0.92 7.80 -9.02
N TRP A 74 -0.06 8.63 -9.60
CA TRP A 74 1.34 8.75 -9.18
C TRP A 74 1.47 9.28 -7.75
N GLN A 75 0.66 10.29 -7.42
CA GLN A 75 0.66 10.86 -6.06
C GLN A 75 0.15 9.86 -5.02
N LEU A 76 -0.88 9.09 -5.37
CA LEU A 76 -1.38 8.01 -4.53
C LEU A 76 -0.30 6.94 -4.31
N LEU A 77 0.39 6.57 -5.39
CA LEU A 77 1.48 5.60 -5.33
C LEU A 77 2.59 6.06 -4.39
N GLN A 78 3.02 7.30 -4.52
CA GLN A 78 4.06 7.87 -3.67
C GLN A 78 3.63 7.84 -2.19
N SER A 79 2.38 8.21 -1.91
CA SER A 79 1.84 8.21 -0.55
C SER A 79 1.83 6.80 0.04
N PHE A 80 1.42 5.82 -0.76
CA PHE A 80 1.36 4.43 -0.30
C PHE A 80 2.76 3.84 -0.09
N VAL A 81 3.67 4.09 -1.00
CA VAL A 81 5.07 3.65 -0.87
C VAL A 81 5.71 4.28 0.37
N GLY A 82 5.46 5.56 0.60
CA GLY A 82 5.95 6.24 1.80
C GLY A 82 5.38 5.64 3.09
N TYR A 83 4.11 5.28 3.07
CA TYR A 83 3.45 4.60 4.19
C TYR A 83 4.11 3.24 4.46
N LEU A 84 4.32 2.45 3.42
CA LEU A 84 4.97 1.15 3.54
C LEU A 84 6.40 1.29 4.08
N ASP A 85 7.14 2.26 3.57
CA ASP A 85 8.52 2.50 4.00
C ASP A 85 8.58 2.85 5.50
N ARG A 86 7.72 3.76 5.95
CA ARG A 86 7.71 4.19 7.35
C ARG A 86 7.34 3.07 8.32
N HIS A 87 6.39 2.22 7.94
CA HIS A 87 5.82 1.24 8.87
C HIS A 87 6.32 -0.18 8.68
N LEU A 88 6.77 -0.52 7.47
CA LEU A 88 7.13 -1.89 7.10
C LEU A 88 8.50 -1.99 6.44
N GLY A 89 9.23 -0.88 6.32
CA GLY A 89 10.47 -0.83 5.53
C GLY A 89 11.49 -1.89 5.92
N GLU A 90 11.60 -2.21 7.20
CA GLU A 90 12.57 -3.20 7.67
C GLU A 90 12.25 -4.64 7.23
N TYR A 91 11.02 -4.89 6.78
CA TYR A 91 10.59 -6.21 6.32
C TYR A 91 10.55 -6.34 4.79
N ILE A 92 10.86 -5.26 4.09
CA ILE A 92 10.75 -5.18 2.63
C ILE A 92 12.13 -5.33 2.00
N ASP A 93 12.22 -6.21 1.00
CA ASP A 93 13.40 -6.32 0.15
C ASP A 93 13.31 -5.35 -1.04
N THR A 94 12.21 -5.43 -1.79
CA THR A 94 12.08 -4.71 -3.06
C THR A 94 10.65 -4.23 -3.25
N ILE A 95 10.51 -3.04 -3.82
CA ILE A 95 9.24 -2.54 -4.33
C ILE A 95 9.42 -2.27 -5.80
N SER A 96 8.60 -2.90 -6.65
CA SER A 96 8.62 -2.67 -8.10
C SER A 96 7.32 -2.01 -8.55
N ILE A 97 7.42 -1.14 -9.55
CA ILE A 97 6.31 -0.37 -10.08
C ILE A 97 6.06 -0.79 -11.52
N HIS A 98 4.81 -1.14 -11.82
CA HIS A 98 4.38 -1.56 -13.15
C HIS A 98 3.36 -0.57 -13.68
N TYR A 99 3.60 -0.07 -14.87
CA TYR A 99 2.72 0.87 -15.57
C TYR A 99 1.77 0.08 -16.47
N ARG A 100 0.50 0.37 -16.36
CA ARG A 100 -0.55 -0.30 -17.14
C ARG A 100 -1.36 0.70 -17.95
#